data_2e0d6cffaaa48250e9c1f18506ef477e
#
_entry.id   2e0d6cffaaa48250e9c1f18506ef477e
#
_cell.length_a   1.000
_cell.length_b   1.000
_cell.length_c   1.000
_cell.angle_alpha   90.00
_cell.angle_beta   90.00
_cell.angle_gamma   90.00
#
_symmetry.space_group_name_H-M   'P 1'
#
loop_
_entity.id
_entity.type
_entity.pdbx_description
1 polymer ?
#
loop_
_entity_poly.entity_id
_entity_poly.type
_entity_poly.pdbx_seq_one_letter_code
_entity_poly.pdbx_strand_id
1 'polypeptide(L)'
;MTLDRVAGRTPDGHTLFSDLSLAFGRERTGVVGRNGAGKTTLLRLIAGLSEPTDGTISRAGRVGFLEQNAGPSPDAPFAEALGVARALAVVGRVLAGEGTADDLAEADWTLDDRVAAALAEVGLPADLDPARPSGLLSGGEQTRLRLAALLLDQPDLLVLDEPTNHLDGEGRAIVAGVLERWKGGAVVVSHDRSLLRRMDRIVELSSLGAATFGGGYDLYAERKAAERAAAERGLEVAGREADRAAREGQRAAEKKARRDKAGRAFAARKSEPKILLGAMAERAENSGARENRLAERRATEADAALAEARERVERVRALDIPLPTTGLAAGRTVLAMVEAAWLAPDGRRIVGPVSLKLTGPERVAVTGPNGAGKTTLLKLMAGGLEPTTGRVERPAPSAWLDQETTLLRPDETVIEAYRRLNPEATPNAAHAALARFLFRNTAAQRTVGTLSGGERLRAGLACVMTGARPPQLLILDEPTNHLDLDSLAAVETALAAWDGALVVVSHDEDFLAAIGIGRRVELRPGG
;
A
#
# COMPACT_ATOMS: atom_id res chain seq x y z
N MET A 1 19.07 9.31 17.93
CA MET A 1 19.48 9.40 16.51
C MET A 1 18.92 10.66 15.89
N THR A 2 19.68 11.37 15.05
CA THR A 2 19.20 12.61 14.40
C THR A 2 19.67 12.64 12.95
N LEU A 3 18.76 12.94 12.05
CA LEU A 3 18.99 13.22 10.63
C LEU A 3 18.87 14.74 10.44
N ASP A 4 19.84 15.36 9.78
CA ASP A 4 19.84 16.78 9.45
C ASP A 4 20.03 16.99 7.96
N ARG A 5 18.99 17.49 7.30
CA ARG A 5 18.90 17.80 5.86
C ARG A 5 19.34 16.65 4.95
N VAL A 6 18.98 15.43 5.32
CA VAL A 6 19.39 14.21 4.63
C VAL A 6 18.66 14.07 3.29
N ALA A 7 19.43 13.72 2.25
CA ALA A 7 18.89 13.33 0.94
C ALA A 7 19.20 11.86 0.63
N GLY A 8 18.23 11.19 0.00
CA GLY A 8 18.35 9.81 -0.47
C GLY A 8 18.02 9.69 -1.95
N ARG A 9 18.79 8.87 -2.68
CA ARG A 9 18.58 8.59 -4.11
C ARG A 9 18.55 7.09 -4.36
N THR A 10 17.90 6.70 -5.46
CA THR A 10 18.03 5.34 -6.01
C THR A 10 19.41 5.14 -6.65
N PRO A 11 19.85 3.88 -6.87
CA PRO A 11 21.06 3.60 -7.63
C PRO A 11 21.10 4.25 -9.02
N ASP A 12 19.94 4.42 -9.65
CA ASP A 12 19.77 5.08 -10.97
C ASP A 12 19.79 6.62 -10.89
N GLY A 13 20.04 7.20 -9.69
CA GLY A 13 20.18 8.65 -9.49
C GLY A 13 18.87 9.41 -9.26
N HIS A 14 17.70 8.76 -9.25
CA HIS A 14 16.44 9.41 -8.92
C HIS A 14 16.40 9.84 -7.45
N THR A 15 16.07 11.11 -7.19
CA THR A 15 15.88 11.61 -5.82
C THR A 15 14.59 11.05 -5.24
N LEU A 16 14.70 10.34 -4.12
CA LEU A 16 13.57 9.80 -3.36
C LEU A 16 13.03 10.86 -2.37
N PHE A 17 13.93 11.49 -1.66
CA PHE A 17 13.65 12.60 -0.74
C PHE A 17 14.87 13.50 -0.59
N SER A 18 14.64 14.75 -0.20
CA SER A 18 15.68 15.76 0.06
C SER A 18 15.29 16.58 1.28
N ASP A 19 16.29 17.19 1.92
CA ASP A 19 16.11 18.08 3.08
C ASP A 19 15.34 17.43 4.25
N LEU A 20 15.56 16.14 4.47
CA LEU A 20 14.87 15.36 5.49
C LEU A 20 15.53 15.57 6.85
N SER A 21 14.82 16.22 7.78
CA SER A 21 15.28 16.43 9.17
C SER A 21 14.34 15.74 10.14
N LEU A 22 14.84 14.69 10.81
CA LEU A 22 14.07 13.85 11.73
C LEU A 22 14.93 13.49 12.94
N ALA A 23 14.29 13.34 14.10
CA ALA A 23 14.92 12.79 15.30
C ALA A 23 14.16 11.57 15.78
N PHE A 24 14.87 10.52 16.17
CA PHE A 24 14.33 9.28 16.73
C PHE A 24 14.91 9.08 18.13
N GLY A 25 14.03 9.02 19.13
CA GLY A 25 14.34 8.80 20.53
C GLY A 25 13.98 7.40 20.99
N ARG A 26 13.40 7.29 22.17
CA ARG A 26 12.93 6.02 22.74
C ARG A 26 11.48 5.68 22.35
N GLU A 27 10.81 6.60 21.67
CA GLU A 27 9.46 6.36 21.18
C GLU A 27 9.42 5.36 20.00
N ARG A 28 8.28 4.72 19.83
CA ARG A 28 7.97 3.87 18.69
C ARG A 28 7.44 4.73 17.55
N THR A 29 8.19 4.81 16.47
CA THR A 29 7.84 5.62 15.29
C THR A 29 7.41 4.69 14.16
N GLY A 30 6.16 4.79 13.73
CA GLY A 30 5.69 4.18 12.47
C GLY A 30 6.08 5.05 11.28
N VAL A 31 6.64 4.46 10.24
CA VAL A 31 6.96 5.15 8.98
C VAL A 31 6.04 4.64 7.90
N VAL A 32 5.24 5.53 7.33
CA VAL A 32 4.30 5.25 6.26
C VAL A 32 4.63 6.07 5.01
N GLY A 33 4.03 5.74 3.88
CA GLY A 33 4.21 6.45 2.62
C GLY A 33 4.02 5.51 1.44
N ARG A 34 3.88 6.08 0.27
CA ARG A 34 3.67 5.33 -0.98
C ARG A 34 4.81 4.34 -1.25
N ASN A 35 4.51 3.28 -1.99
CA ASN A 35 5.56 2.39 -2.49
C ASN A 35 6.50 3.18 -3.41
N GLY A 36 7.81 2.99 -3.24
CA GLY A 36 8.83 3.76 -3.94
C GLY A 36 9.17 5.13 -3.32
N ALA A 37 8.53 5.56 -2.24
CA ALA A 37 8.86 6.83 -1.56
C ALA A 37 10.22 6.84 -0.84
N GLY A 38 10.93 5.71 -0.81
CA GLY A 38 12.26 5.61 -0.19
C GLY A 38 12.24 5.15 1.27
N LYS A 39 11.16 4.50 1.75
CA LYS A 39 11.05 4.01 3.13
C LYS A 39 12.22 3.09 3.51
N THR A 40 12.46 2.03 2.73
CA THR A 40 13.59 1.11 2.93
C THR A 40 14.93 1.82 2.83
N THR A 41 15.08 2.78 1.90
CA THR A 41 16.31 3.59 1.79
C THR A 41 16.54 4.41 3.06
N LEU A 42 15.50 5.03 3.60
CA LEU A 42 15.57 5.74 4.88
C LEU A 42 16.02 4.80 6.01
N LEU A 43 15.45 3.59 6.11
CA LEU A 43 15.84 2.62 7.12
C LEU A 43 17.29 2.16 6.96
N ARG A 44 17.77 1.94 5.74
CA ARG A 44 19.19 1.58 5.46
C ARG A 44 20.13 2.71 5.82
N LEU A 45 19.75 3.98 5.58
CA LEU A 45 20.50 5.15 6.04
C LEU A 45 20.54 5.22 7.57
N ILE A 46 19.44 4.99 8.27
CA ILE A 46 19.36 4.93 9.73
C ILE A 46 20.25 3.81 10.27
N ALA A 47 20.22 2.64 9.66
CA ALA A 47 21.02 1.47 10.04
C ALA A 47 22.52 1.62 9.73
N GLY A 48 22.93 2.62 8.94
CA GLY A 48 24.32 2.81 8.53
C GLY A 48 24.78 1.87 7.42
N LEU A 49 23.85 1.23 6.70
CA LEU A 49 24.11 0.35 5.57
C LEU A 49 24.26 1.10 4.25
N SER A 50 23.91 2.39 4.25
CA SER A 50 24.08 3.30 3.12
C SER A 50 24.48 4.67 3.64
N GLU A 51 25.17 5.45 2.82
CA GLU A 51 25.50 6.84 3.13
C GLU A 51 24.48 7.79 2.49
N PRO A 52 24.13 8.90 3.17
CA PRO A 52 23.27 9.90 2.59
C PRO A 52 23.95 10.62 1.42
N THR A 53 23.17 11.01 0.41
CA THR A 53 23.70 11.77 -0.74
C THR A 53 24.02 13.21 -0.33
N ASP A 54 23.29 13.75 0.65
CA ASP A 54 23.51 15.07 1.25
C ASP A 54 23.01 15.04 2.69
N GLY A 55 23.47 15.99 3.51
CA GLY A 55 23.12 16.08 4.94
C GLY A 55 23.95 15.18 5.82
N THR A 56 23.57 15.06 7.10
CA THR A 56 24.30 14.28 8.10
C THR A 56 23.39 13.42 8.96
N ILE A 57 23.90 12.28 9.40
CA ILE A 57 23.21 11.37 10.32
C ILE A 57 24.06 11.15 11.56
N SER A 58 23.56 11.61 12.72
CA SER A 58 24.18 11.38 14.02
C SER A 58 23.55 10.17 14.70
N ARG A 59 24.35 9.14 14.98
CA ARG A 59 23.93 7.90 15.64
C ARG A 59 24.52 7.86 17.06
N ALA A 60 23.64 7.76 18.05
CA ALA A 60 24.02 7.48 19.43
C ALA A 60 23.46 6.12 19.82
N GLY A 61 24.34 5.17 20.13
CA GLY A 61 23.96 3.80 20.46
C GLY A 61 23.95 2.83 19.27
N ARG A 62 23.64 1.56 19.57
CA ARG A 62 23.60 0.47 18.58
C ARG A 62 22.25 0.41 17.91
N VAL A 63 22.26 0.17 16.59
CA VAL A 63 21.06 0.04 15.76
C VAL A 63 20.93 -1.41 15.30
N GLY A 64 19.82 -2.05 15.65
CA GLY A 64 19.45 -3.36 15.12
C GLY A 64 18.50 -3.21 13.95
N PHE A 65 18.78 -3.85 12.83
CA PHE A 65 17.98 -3.72 11.60
C PHE A 65 17.42 -5.06 11.11
N LEU A 66 16.10 -5.13 10.99
CA LEU A 66 15.38 -6.19 10.31
C LEU A 66 15.04 -5.73 8.89
N GLU A 67 15.82 -6.15 7.92
CA GLU A 67 15.56 -5.86 6.50
C GLU A 67 14.54 -6.85 5.93
N GLN A 68 13.66 -6.38 5.04
CA GLN A 68 12.54 -7.14 4.50
C GLN A 68 12.96 -8.46 3.81
N ASN A 69 14.00 -8.43 2.97
CA ASN A 69 14.42 -9.55 2.13
C ASN A 69 15.85 -10.07 2.44
N ALA A 70 16.53 -9.53 3.43
CA ALA A 70 17.85 -10.02 3.82
C ALA A 70 17.71 -11.11 4.88
N GLY A 71 18.02 -12.33 4.52
CA GLY A 71 18.07 -13.46 5.44
C GLY A 71 19.39 -14.22 5.27
N PRO A 72 19.79 -15.03 6.26
CA PRO A 72 20.85 -15.99 6.08
C PRO A 72 20.52 -16.92 4.91
N SER A 73 21.53 -17.54 4.31
CA SER A 73 21.31 -18.60 3.33
C SER A 73 20.31 -19.63 3.90
N PRO A 74 19.38 -20.17 3.09
CA PRO A 74 18.46 -21.22 3.55
C PRO A 74 19.18 -22.42 4.20
N ASP A 75 20.40 -22.68 3.78
CA ASP A 75 21.24 -23.76 4.33
C ASP A 75 21.99 -23.36 5.61
N ALA A 76 21.98 -22.08 6.00
CA ALA A 76 22.66 -21.60 7.19
C ALA A 76 22.02 -22.21 8.47
N PRO A 77 22.85 -22.70 9.43
CA PRO A 77 22.37 -23.18 10.71
C PRO A 77 21.61 -22.11 11.52
N PHE A 78 20.68 -22.52 12.39
CA PHE A 78 19.99 -21.58 13.29
C PHE A 78 20.93 -20.75 14.13
N ALA A 79 22.04 -21.36 14.63
CA ALA A 79 23.05 -20.64 15.39
C ALA A 79 23.66 -19.47 14.63
N GLU A 80 23.89 -19.62 13.32
CA GLU A 80 24.38 -18.56 12.44
C GLU A 80 23.30 -17.50 12.21
N ALA A 81 22.07 -17.93 11.94
CA ALA A 81 20.92 -17.05 11.76
C ALA A 81 20.61 -16.20 13.00
N LEU A 82 20.85 -16.73 14.20
CA LEU A 82 20.74 -16.03 15.47
C LEU A 82 21.97 -15.17 15.82
N GLY A 83 23.07 -15.28 15.04
CA GLY A 83 24.33 -14.59 15.31
C GLY A 83 25.12 -15.15 16.51
N VAL A 84 24.79 -16.36 17.00
CA VAL A 84 25.38 -16.95 18.21
C VAL A 84 26.32 -18.12 17.92
N ALA A 85 26.56 -18.48 16.66
CA ALA A 85 27.35 -19.65 16.27
C ALA A 85 28.76 -19.67 16.91
N ARG A 86 29.46 -18.51 16.91
CA ARG A 86 30.78 -18.39 17.53
C ARG A 86 30.71 -18.62 19.04
N ALA A 87 29.75 -17.98 19.72
CA ALA A 87 29.62 -18.08 21.18
C ALA A 87 29.26 -19.51 21.62
N LEU A 88 28.36 -20.18 20.88
CA LEU A 88 28.04 -21.59 21.12
C LEU A 88 29.23 -22.50 20.88
N ALA A 89 30.06 -22.23 19.84
CA ALA A 89 31.26 -22.99 19.59
C ALA A 89 32.32 -22.84 20.69
N VAL A 90 32.46 -21.63 21.28
CA VAL A 90 33.34 -21.37 22.44
C VAL A 90 32.87 -22.19 23.64
N VAL A 91 31.58 -22.09 24.01
CA VAL A 91 31.01 -22.84 25.12
C VAL A 91 31.16 -24.36 24.90
N GLY A 92 30.87 -24.85 23.67
CA GLY A 92 31.03 -26.26 23.29
C GLY A 92 32.45 -26.77 23.47
N ARG A 93 33.48 -26.04 23.04
CA ARG A 93 34.90 -26.43 23.23
C ARG A 93 35.28 -26.52 24.71
N VAL A 94 34.82 -25.53 25.50
CA VAL A 94 35.10 -25.55 26.94
C VAL A 94 34.43 -26.75 27.63
N LEU A 95 33.18 -27.06 27.30
CA LEU A 95 32.46 -28.20 27.85
C LEU A 95 33.04 -29.55 27.43
N ALA A 96 33.60 -29.62 26.21
CA ALA A 96 34.32 -30.81 25.73
C ALA A 96 35.72 -31.01 26.35
N GLY A 97 36.19 -30.05 27.15
CA GLY A 97 37.55 -30.06 27.71
C GLY A 97 38.68 -29.70 26.71
N GLU A 98 38.31 -29.14 25.55
CA GLU A 98 39.18 -28.72 24.47
C GLU A 98 39.40 -27.18 24.47
N GLY A 99 38.77 -26.47 25.40
CA GLY A 99 38.83 -25.02 25.50
C GLY A 99 40.18 -24.50 25.97
N THR A 100 40.60 -23.37 25.41
CA THR A 100 41.77 -22.61 25.85
C THR A 100 41.42 -21.71 27.04
N ALA A 101 42.43 -21.08 27.70
CA ALA A 101 42.23 -20.11 28.73
C ALA A 101 41.41 -18.89 28.22
N ASP A 102 41.62 -18.50 26.94
CA ASP A 102 40.87 -17.42 26.30
C ASP A 102 39.41 -17.86 26.04
N ASP A 103 39.15 -19.09 25.59
CA ASP A 103 37.79 -19.62 25.46
C ASP A 103 37.05 -19.61 26.81
N LEU A 104 37.75 -19.97 27.90
CA LEU A 104 37.13 -19.97 29.22
C LEU A 104 36.78 -18.55 29.72
N ALA A 105 37.60 -17.57 29.35
CA ALA A 105 37.35 -16.17 29.65
C ALA A 105 36.25 -15.54 28.80
N GLU A 106 36.09 -16.01 27.54
CA GLU A 106 35.09 -15.51 26.56
C GLU A 106 33.75 -16.24 26.69
N ALA A 107 33.70 -17.42 27.34
CA ALA A 107 32.50 -18.25 27.42
C ALA A 107 31.34 -17.55 28.14
N ASP A 108 30.22 -17.35 27.43
CA ASP A 108 28.95 -16.85 27.98
C ASP A 108 28.10 -18.02 28.48
N TRP A 109 28.18 -18.30 29.77
CA TRP A 109 27.45 -19.39 30.41
C TRP A 109 25.93 -19.17 30.48
N THR A 110 25.46 -17.96 30.18
CA THR A 110 24.03 -17.61 30.16
C THR A 110 23.43 -17.66 28.75
N LEU A 111 24.24 -18.01 27.73
CA LEU A 111 23.86 -17.95 26.32
C LEU A 111 22.64 -18.82 26.01
N ASP A 112 22.63 -20.07 26.49
CA ASP A 112 21.53 -21.01 26.23
C ASP A 112 20.21 -20.48 26.81
N ASP A 113 20.22 -19.95 28.03
CA ASP A 113 19.03 -19.36 28.67
C ASP A 113 18.56 -18.11 27.92
N ARG A 114 19.49 -17.28 27.45
CA ARG A 114 19.18 -16.08 26.67
C ARG A 114 18.59 -16.42 25.30
N VAL A 115 19.15 -17.42 24.63
CA VAL A 115 18.62 -17.93 23.35
C VAL A 115 17.22 -18.50 23.53
N ALA A 116 17.03 -19.37 24.54
CA ALA A 116 15.72 -19.95 24.85
C ALA A 116 14.68 -18.85 25.15
N ALA A 117 15.04 -17.84 25.94
CA ALA A 117 14.17 -16.71 26.26
C ALA A 117 13.80 -15.89 25.01
N ALA A 118 14.79 -15.58 24.14
CA ALA A 118 14.57 -14.82 22.92
C ALA A 118 13.68 -15.58 21.92
N LEU A 119 13.87 -16.89 21.76
CA LEU A 119 13.02 -17.76 20.95
C LEU A 119 11.58 -17.82 21.48
N ALA A 120 11.43 -18.01 22.80
CA ALA A 120 10.12 -18.00 23.44
C ALA A 120 9.39 -16.66 23.27
N GLU A 121 10.12 -15.53 23.35
CA GLU A 121 9.55 -14.17 23.18
C GLU A 121 8.96 -13.96 21.77
N VAL A 122 9.55 -14.60 20.76
CA VAL A 122 9.05 -14.57 19.38
C VAL A 122 8.18 -15.78 19.02
N GLY A 123 7.76 -16.59 19.99
CA GLY A 123 6.87 -17.74 19.79
C GLY A 123 7.49 -18.87 18.97
N LEU A 124 8.81 -19.05 19.05
CA LEU A 124 9.52 -20.20 18.48
C LEU A 124 9.85 -21.20 19.60
N PRO A 125 9.96 -22.52 19.29
CA PRO A 125 10.38 -23.51 20.26
C PRO A 125 11.74 -23.16 20.86
N ALA A 126 11.85 -23.25 22.18
CA ALA A 126 13.09 -22.90 22.89
C ALA A 126 14.23 -23.95 22.68
N ASP A 127 13.86 -25.14 22.25
CA ASP A 127 14.72 -26.32 22.04
C ASP A 127 15.10 -26.54 20.57
N LEU A 128 15.07 -25.49 19.75
CA LEU A 128 15.51 -25.57 18.35
C LEU A 128 16.97 -26.01 18.29
N ASP A 129 17.24 -27.08 17.51
CA ASP A 129 18.59 -27.57 17.27
C ASP A 129 19.43 -26.49 16.54
N PRO A 130 20.49 -25.96 17.17
CA PRO A 130 21.32 -24.91 16.61
C PRO A 130 21.99 -25.26 15.26
N ALA A 131 22.18 -26.55 14.97
CA ALA A 131 22.79 -27.06 13.74
C ALA A 131 21.80 -27.20 12.57
N ARG A 132 20.50 -27.14 12.86
CA ARG A 132 19.45 -27.34 11.84
C ARG A 132 19.41 -26.17 10.85
N PRO A 133 19.23 -26.42 9.53
CA PRO A 133 19.13 -25.37 8.53
C PRO A 133 17.91 -24.45 8.73
N SER A 134 18.11 -23.15 8.63
CA SER A 134 17.07 -22.14 8.82
C SER A 134 16.01 -22.13 7.70
N GLY A 135 16.34 -22.67 6.52
CA GLY A 135 15.42 -22.80 5.38
C GLY A 135 14.29 -23.81 5.60
N LEU A 136 14.35 -24.62 6.66
CA LEU A 136 13.27 -25.53 7.06
C LEU A 136 12.10 -24.78 7.76
N LEU A 137 12.32 -23.53 8.17
CA LEU A 137 11.30 -22.68 8.73
C LEU A 137 10.44 -22.04 7.63
N SER A 138 9.16 -21.84 7.89
CA SER A 138 8.31 -21.01 7.08
C SER A 138 8.84 -19.55 7.03
N GLY A 139 8.46 -18.77 6.02
CA GLY A 139 8.88 -17.37 5.92
C GLY A 139 8.53 -16.53 7.16
N GLY A 140 7.38 -16.79 7.77
CA GLY A 140 6.99 -16.14 9.02
C GLY A 140 7.86 -16.56 10.22
N GLU A 141 8.22 -17.83 10.34
CA GLU A 141 9.14 -18.31 11.38
C GLU A 141 10.55 -17.76 11.17
N GLN A 142 11.01 -17.65 9.92
CA GLN A 142 12.30 -17.02 9.60
C GLN A 142 12.32 -15.54 10.02
N THR A 143 11.24 -14.81 9.80
CA THR A 143 11.12 -13.41 10.26
C THR A 143 11.19 -13.33 11.78
N ARG A 144 10.48 -14.22 12.49
CA ARG A 144 10.53 -14.31 13.95
C ARG A 144 11.90 -14.72 14.48
N LEU A 145 12.60 -15.64 13.82
CA LEU A 145 13.99 -16.02 14.16
C LEU A 145 14.95 -14.83 14.06
N ARG A 146 14.85 -14.03 12.98
CA ARG A 146 15.65 -12.80 12.82
C ARG A 146 15.32 -11.74 13.87
N LEU A 147 14.05 -11.64 14.27
CA LEU A 147 13.66 -10.77 15.38
C LEU A 147 14.28 -11.24 16.70
N ALA A 148 14.31 -12.57 16.97
CA ALA A 148 15.01 -13.12 18.14
C ALA A 148 16.52 -12.76 18.15
N ALA A 149 17.18 -12.84 16.98
CA ALA A 149 18.57 -12.43 16.84
C ALA A 149 18.80 -10.96 17.24
N LEU A 150 17.90 -10.06 16.83
CA LEU A 150 17.95 -8.65 17.23
C LEU A 150 17.72 -8.46 18.73
N LEU A 151 16.81 -9.22 19.33
CA LEU A 151 16.56 -9.18 20.78
C LEU A 151 17.78 -9.66 21.59
N LEU A 152 18.50 -10.67 21.07
CA LEU A 152 19.74 -11.14 21.69
C LEU A 152 20.86 -10.11 21.68
N ASP A 153 20.95 -9.32 20.59
CA ASP A 153 21.95 -8.25 20.46
C ASP A 153 21.61 -7.00 21.32
N GLN A 154 20.38 -6.84 21.78
CA GLN A 154 19.92 -5.72 22.63
C GLN A 154 20.33 -4.33 22.10
N PRO A 155 19.94 -3.94 20.88
CA PRO A 155 20.26 -2.62 20.34
C PRO A 155 19.51 -1.51 21.10
N ASP A 156 20.02 -0.26 21.02
CA ASP A 156 19.33 0.90 21.58
C ASP A 156 18.15 1.37 20.71
N LEU A 157 18.23 1.08 19.40
CA LEU A 157 17.20 1.41 18.41
C LEU A 157 16.91 0.20 17.52
N LEU A 158 15.66 -0.27 17.52
CA LEU A 158 15.17 -1.25 16.55
C LEU A 158 14.71 -0.53 15.27
N VAL A 159 15.15 -1.03 14.13
CA VAL A 159 14.71 -0.57 12.81
C VAL A 159 14.12 -1.78 12.09
N LEU A 160 12.83 -1.74 11.77
CA LEU A 160 12.10 -2.88 11.22
C LEU A 160 11.44 -2.49 9.88
N ASP A 161 11.73 -3.24 8.82
CA ASP A 161 11.16 -3.03 7.49
C ASP A 161 10.10 -4.10 7.22
N GLU A 162 8.82 -3.70 7.27
CA GLU A 162 7.64 -4.55 7.07
C GLU A 162 7.66 -5.86 7.89
N PRO A 163 7.82 -5.80 9.22
CA PRO A 163 8.04 -6.98 10.07
C PRO A 163 6.83 -7.90 10.16
N THR A 164 5.64 -7.47 9.73
CA THR A 164 4.40 -8.24 9.75
C THR A 164 4.06 -8.91 8.41
N ASN A 165 4.86 -8.71 7.37
CA ASN A 165 4.64 -9.35 6.08
C ASN A 165 4.77 -10.87 6.18
N HIS A 166 3.87 -11.58 5.51
CA HIS A 166 3.79 -13.05 5.50
C HIS A 166 3.49 -13.69 6.88
N LEU A 167 3.20 -12.88 7.91
CA LEU A 167 2.77 -13.39 9.20
C LEU A 167 1.25 -13.57 9.24
N ASP A 168 0.82 -14.67 9.85
CA ASP A 168 -0.57 -14.86 10.24
C ASP A 168 -0.93 -13.99 11.46
N GLY A 169 -2.18 -14.07 11.92
CA GLY A 169 -2.67 -13.25 13.03
C GLY A 169 -1.87 -13.45 14.32
N GLU A 170 -1.42 -14.68 14.60
CA GLU A 170 -0.61 -15.00 15.77
C GLU A 170 0.80 -14.38 15.64
N GLY A 171 1.45 -14.55 14.51
CA GLY A 171 2.77 -13.96 14.25
C GLY A 171 2.76 -12.44 14.34
N ARG A 172 1.71 -11.77 13.81
CA ARG A 172 1.52 -10.31 13.95
C ARG A 172 1.36 -9.88 15.41
N ALA A 173 0.57 -10.62 16.19
CA ALA A 173 0.39 -10.34 17.61
C ALA A 173 1.70 -10.49 18.41
N ILE A 174 2.54 -11.46 18.06
CA ILE A 174 3.87 -11.65 18.65
C ILE A 174 4.76 -10.44 18.37
N VAL A 175 4.91 -10.01 17.11
CA VAL A 175 5.71 -8.83 16.73
C VAL A 175 5.22 -7.59 17.47
N ALA A 176 3.92 -7.38 17.53
CA ALA A 176 3.32 -6.26 18.24
C ALA A 176 3.64 -6.31 19.74
N GLY A 177 3.54 -7.50 20.38
CA GLY A 177 3.89 -7.71 21.78
C GLY A 177 5.37 -7.46 22.09
N VAL A 178 6.28 -7.85 21.18
CA VAL A 178 7.71 -7.53 21.30
C VAL A 178 7.93 -6.02 21.33
N LEU A 179 7.34 -5.28 20.37
CA LEU A 179 7.46 -3.83 20.29
C LEU A 179 6.84 -3.10 21.50
N GLU A 180 5.78 -3.62 22.08
CA GLU A 180 5.18 -3.05 23.30
C GLU A 180 6.08 -3.18 24.52
N ARG A 181 6.79 -4.31 24.65
CA ARG A 181 7.72 -4.57 25.75
C ARG A 181 9.10 -3.96 25.54
N TRP A 182 9.42 -3.56 24.31
CA TRP A 182 10.71 -2.99 23.97
C TRP A 182 10.95 -1.66 24.70
N LYS A 183 12.09 -1.55 25.40
CA LYS A 183 12.44 -0.36 26.21
C LYS A 183 13.28 0.67 25.46
N GLY A 184 13.89 0.27 24.35
CA GLY A 184 14.63 1.16 23.45
C GLY A 184 13.70 1.92 22.50
N GLY A 185 14.27 2.69 21.57
CA GLY A 185 13.52 3.29 20.47
C GLY A 185 13.17 2.23 19.40
N ALA A 186 12.13 2.50 18.63
CA ALA A 186 11.79 1.68 17.46
C ALA A 186 11.35 2.55 16.28
N VAL A 187 11.85 2.21 15.07
CA VAL A 187 11.42 2.78 13.80
C VAL A 187 10.89 1.64 12.94
N VAL A 188 9.61 1.66 12.62
CA VAL A 188 8.93 0.54 11.97
C VAL A 188 8.25 1.04 10.69
N VAL A 189 8.73 0.59 9.54
CA VAL A 189 7.97 0.71 8.29
C VAL A 189 6.92 -0.38 8.29
N SER A 190 5.67 -0.01 8.17
CA SER A 190 4.57 -0.99 8.06
C SER A 190 3.34 -0.38 7.39
N HIS A 191 2.55 -1.26 6.77
CA HIS A 191 1.22 -0.99 6.27
C HIS A 191 0.12 -1.69 7.09
N ASP A 192 0.52 -2.41 8.14
CA ASP A 192 -0.37 -3.05 9.11
C ASP A 192 -0.94 -2.01 10.07
N ARG A 193 -2.22 -1.70 9.91
CA ARG A 193 -2.93 -0.70 10.72
C ARG A 193 -2.98 -1.09 12.19
N SER A 194 -3.07 -2.38 12.49
CA SER A 194 -3.10 -2.87 13.87
C SER A 194 -1.77 -2.61 14.58
N LEU A 195 -0.65 -2.77 13.87
CA LEU A 195 0.68 -2.44 14.37
C LEU A 195 0.89 -0.93 14.47
N LEU A 196 0.47 -0.15 13.46
CA LEU A 196 0.60 1.30 13.45
C LEU A 196 -0.22 2.00 14.54
N ARG A 197 -1.34 1.41 15.01
CA ARG A 197 -2.11 1.91 16.18
C ARG A 197 -1.30 1.89 17.47
N ARG A 198 -0.28 1.02 17.56
CA ARG A 198 0.57 0.85 18.75
C ARG A 198 1.80 1.76 18.74
N MET A 199 1.96 2.58 17.69
CA MET A 199 3.04 3.55 17.57
C MET A 199 2.71 4.81 18.37
N ASP A 200 3.76 5.46 18.91
CA ASP A 200 3.64 6.71 19.66
C ASP A 200 3.54 7.91 18.71
N ARG A 201 4.05 7.76 17.48
CA ARG A 201 3.90 8.72 16.38
C ARG A 201 4.02 8.04 15.02
N ILE A 202 3.50 8.71 13.99
CA ILE A 202 3.62 8.32 12.58
C ILE A 202 4.43 9.38 11.83
N VAL A 203 5.36 8.92 11.01
CA VAL A 203 6.11 9.73 10.03
C VAL A 203 5.66 9.32 8.63
N GLU A 204 5.03 10.22 7.91
CA GLU A 204 4.67 10.02 6.50
C GLU A 204 5.78 10.53 5.61
N LEU A 205 6.39 9.62 4.83
CA LEU A 205 7.43 9.95 3.86
C LEU A 205 6.81 10.14 2.48
N SER A 206 7.14 11.26 1.85
CA SER A 206 6.71 11.61 0.49
C SER A 206 7.86 12.21 -0.31
N SER A 207 7.66 12.42 -1.61
CA SER A 207 8.61 13.15 -2.47
C SER A 207 8.82 14.62 -2.05
N LEU A 208 7.95 15.17 -1.20
CA LEU A 208 8.01 16.54 -0.68
C LEU A 208 8.72 16.62 0.69
N GLY A 209 9.19 15.48 1.23
CA GLY A 209 9.80 15.38 2.55
C GLY A 209 8.99 14.50 3.50
N ALA A 210 9.14 14.72 4.81
CA ALA A 210 8.42 13.97 5.84
C ALA A 210 7.50 14.87 6.65
N ALA A 211 6.30 14.36 6.92
CA ALA A 211 5.34 14.95 7.86
C ALA A 211 5.23 14.05 9.09
N THR A 212 5.27 14.64 10.29
CA THR A 212 5.17 13.92 11.55
C THR A 212 3.83 14.16 12.22
N PHE A 213 3.17 13.06 12.59
CA PHE A 213 1.88 13.04 13.28
C PHE A 213 2.06 12.38 14.65
N GLY A 214 1.68 13.08 15.73
CA GLY A 214 1.67 12.49 17.08
C GLY A 214 0.53 11.49 17.21
N GLY A 215 0.77 10.40 17.96
CA GLY A 215 -0.20 9.30 18.14
C GLY A 215 -0.11 8.21 17.06
N GLY A 216 -0.91 7.17 17.23
CA GLY A 216 -0.96 6.02 16.32
C GLY A 216 -1.80 6.25 15.06
N TYR A 217 -2.09 5.14 14.37
CA TYR A 217 -2.75 5.15 13.06
C TYR A 217 -4.09 5.90 13.04
N ASP A 218 -4.94 5.74 14.06
CA ASP A 218 -6.29 6.31 14.03
C ASP A 218 -6.25 7.84 13.99
N LEU A 219 -5.36 8.46 14.78
CA LEU A 219 -5.17 9.91 14.75
C LEU A 219 -4.56 10.40 13.43
N TYR A 220 -3.62 9.63 12.87
CA TYR A 220 -3.08 9.88 11.52
C TYR A 220 -4.19 9.83 10.46
N ALA A 221 -5.01 8.79 10.47
CA ALA A 221 -6.11 8.61 9.52
C ALA A 221 -7.15 9.73 9.62
N GLU A 222 -7.50 10.16 10.86
CA GLU A 222 -8.41 11.30 11.08
C GLU A 222 -7.85 12.60 10.48
N ARG A 223 -6.57 12.90 10.72
CA ARG A 223 -5.93 14.09 10.15
C ARG A 223 -5.88 14.04 8.63
N LYS A 224 -5.55 12.90 8.05
CA LYS A 224 -5.54 12.71 6.59
C LYS A 224 -6.94 12.86 5.99
N ALA A 225 -7.98 12.35 6.66
CA ALA A 225 -9.37 12.56 6.25
C ALA A 225 -9.76 14.05 6.29
N ALA A 226 -9.34 14.77 7.32
CA ALA A 226 -9.58 16.20 7.43
C ALA A 226 -8.84 17.00 6.34
N GLU A 227 -7.60 16.66 6.02
CA GLU A 227 -6.81 17.24 4.91
C GLU A 227 -7.52 17.00 3.56
N ARG A 228 -8.01 15.78 3.33
CA ARG A 228 -8.79 15.43 2.12
C ARG A 228 -10.04 16.29 2.01
N ALA A 229 -10.84 16.33 3.06
CA ALA A 229 -12.05 17.14 3.07
C ALA A 229 -11.78 18.64 2.89
N ALA A 230 -10.66 19.14 3.40
CA ALA A 230 -10.23 20.53 3.19
C ALA A 230 -9.81 20.78 1.72
N ALA A 231 -9.08 19.86 1.11
CA ALA A 231 -8.68 19.97 -0.29
C ALA A 231 -9.89 19.93 -1.24
N GLU A 232 -10.86 19.05 -0.99
CA GLU A 232 -12.12 18.96 -1.76
C GLU A 232 -12.95 20.24 -1.66
N ARG A 233 -13.12 20.78 -0.44
CA ARG A 233 -13.79 22.09 -0.25
C ARG A 233 -13.05 23.21 -0.96
N GLY A 234 -11.70 23.23 -0.90
CA GLY A 234 -10.88 24.19 -1.62
C GLY A 234 -11.09 24.14 -3.12
N LEU A 235 -11.17 22.94 -3.70
CA LEU A 235 -11.47 22.76 -5.13
C LEU A 235 -12.85 23.26 -5.51
N GLU A 236 -13.86 22.99 -4.68
CA GLU A 236 -15.23 23.47 -4.93
C GLU A 236 -15.31 25.02 -4.91
N VAL A 237 -14.62 25.65 -3.94
CA VAL A 237 -14.53 27.12 -3.87
C VAL A 237 -13.82 27.69 -5.08
N ALA A 238 -12.64 27.18 -5.42
CA ALA A 238 -11.87 27.63 -6.59
C ALA A 238 -12.65 27.42 -7.90
N GLY A 239 -13.40 26.33 -8.02
CA GLY A 239 -14.28 26.09 -9.17
C GLY A 239 -15.38 27.12 -9.30
N ARG A 240 -16.07 27.46 -8.19
CA ARG A 240 -17.10 28.51 -8.20
C ARG A 240 -16.54 29.89 -8.54
N GLU A 241 -15.33 30.22 -8.06
CA GLU A 241 -14.66 31.49 -8.37
C GLU A 241 -14.24 31.58 -9.84
N ALA A 242 -13.70 30.49 -10.41
CA ALA A 242 -13.38 30.43 -11.82
C ALA A 242 -14.61 30.59 -12.72
N ASP A 243 -15.69 29.87 -12.41
CA ASP A 243 -16.97 30.03 -13.13
C ASP A 243 -17.52 31.44 -13.04
N ARG A 244 -17.41 32.09 -11.86
CA ARG A 244 -17.84 33.47 -11.66
C ARG A 244 -17.00 34.43 -12.48
N ALA A 245 -15.67 34.31 -12.45
CA ALA A 245 -14.74 35.13 -13.23
C ALA A 245 -15.00 35.00 -14.74
N ALA A 246 -15.23 33.79 -15.23
CA ALA A 246 -15.57 33.52 -16.61
C ALA A 246 -16.89 34.22 -17.03
N ARG A 247 -17.96 34.10 -16.21
CA ARG A 247 -19.25 34.77 -16.47
C ARG A 247 -19.13 36.29 -16.43
N GLU A 248 -18.35 36.85 -15.50
CA GLU A 248 -18.09 38.31 -15.44
C GLU A 248 -17.31 38.79 -16.67
N GLY A 249 -16.30 38.04 -17.10
CA GLY A 249 -15.53 38.29 -18.32
C GLY A 249 -16.43 38.29 -19.58
N GLN A 250 -17.30 37.27 -19.70
CA GLN A 250 -18.23 37.19 -20.82
C GLN A 250 -19.22 38.37 -20.84
N ARG A 251 -19.79 38.74 -19.68
CA ARG A 251 -20.68 39.92 -19.57
C ARG A 251 -19.98 41.21 -19.91
N ALA A 252 -18.70 41.37 -19.49
CA ALA A 252 -17.90 42.54 -19.84
C ALA A 252 -17.66 42.62 -21.33
N ALA A 253 -17.31 41.51 -22.00
CA ALA A 253 -17.14 41.41 -23.44
C ALA A 253 -18.43 41.75 -24.22
N GLU A 254 -19.57 41.20 -23.79
CA GLU A 254 -20.89 41.51 -24.40
C GLU A 254 -21.24 43.00 -24.26
N LYS A 255 -21.04 43.57 -23.06
CA LYS A 255 -21.29 45.00 -22.78
C LYS A 255 -20.41 45.89 -23.67
N LYS A 256 -19.13 45.52 -23.83
CA LYS A 256 -18.19 46.20 -24.74
C LYS A 256 -18.70 46.13 -26.18
N ALA A 257 -19.03 44.93 -26.67
CA ALA A 257 -19.54 44.75 -28.03
C ALA A 257 -20.78 45.61 -28.33
N ARG A 258 -21.73 45.72 -27.35
CA ARG A 258 -22.90 46.59 -27.46
C ARG A 258 -22.53 48.06 -27.48
N ARG A 259 -21.58 48.54 -26.63
CA ARG A 259 -21.10 49.92 -26.60
C ARG A 259 -20.39 50.26 -27.90
N ASP A 260 -19.53 49.39 -28.42
CA ASP A 260 -18.81 49.59 -29.68
C ASP A 260 -19.75 49.67 -30.88
N LYS A 261 -20.83 48.86 -30.87
CA LYS A 261 -21.88 48.92 -31.89
C LYS A 261 -22.67 50.24 -31.81
N ALA A 262 -23.04 50.68 -30.60
CA ALA A 262 -23.74 51.95 -30.38
C ALA A 262 -22.85 53.16 -30.75
N GLY A 263 -21.55 53.15 -30.37
CA GLY A 263 -20.57 54.17 -30.72
C GLY A 263 -20.36 54.29 -32.23
N ARG A 264 -20.26 53.18 -32.95
CA ARG A 264 -20.19 53.18 -34.43
C ARG A 264 -21.46 53.75 -35.08
N ALA A 265 -22.62 53.37 -34.54
CA ALA A 265 -23.90 53.91 -35.03
C ALA A 265 -24.05 55.42 -34.77
N PHE A 266 -23.57 55.93 -33.62
CA PHE A 266 -23.53 57.36 -33.28
C PHE A 266 -22.56 58.13 -34.17
N ALA A 267 -21.33 57.64 -34.38
CA ALA A 267 -20.33 58.24 -35.26
C ALA A 267 -20.81 58.32 -36.72
N ALA A 268 -21.60 57.37 -37.20
CA ALA A 268 -22.19 57.35 -38.52
C ALA A 268 -23.22 58.46 -38.79
N ARG A 269 -23.83 59.05 -37.74
CA ARG A 269 -24.83 60.12 -37.85
C ARG A 269 -24.22 61.50 -38.18
N LYS A 270 -22.88 61.68 -38.15
CA LYS A 270 -22.15 62.92 -38.49
C LYS A 270 -22.66 64.21 -37.84
N SER A 271 -23.27 64.15 -36.66
CA SER A 271 -23.91 65.29 -35.99
C SER A 271 -23.00 66.12 -35.08
N GLU A 272 -21.74 65.70 -34.86
CA GLU A 272 -20.81 66.34 -33.93
C GLU A 272 -19.44 66.62 -34.58
N PRO A 273 -18.65 67.63 -34.08
CA PRO A 273 -17.33 67.90 -34.52
C PRO A 273 -16.35 66.75 -34.36
N LYS A 274 -15.53 66.45 -35.38
CA LYS A 274 -14.58 65.27 -35.37
C LYS A 274 -13.65 65.22 -34.16
N ILE A 275 -13.25 66.39 -33.62
CA ILE A 275 -12.37 66.48 -32.45
C ILE A 275 -13.07 65.98 -31.17
N LEU A 276 -14.35 66.29 -31.00
CA LEU A 276 -15.13 65.84 -29.83
C LEU A 276 -15.40 64.33 -29.88
N LEU A 277 -15.72 63.82 -31.06
CA LEU A 277 -15.88 62.38 -31.32
C LEU A 277 -14.58 61.59 -31.07
N GLY A 278 -13.41 62.15 -31.49
CA GLY A 278 -12.12 61.52 -31.23
C GLY A 278 -11.79 61.46 -29.74
N ALA A 279 -11.98 62.55 -28.97
CA ALA A 279 -11.74 62.56 -27.51
C ALA A 279 -12.70 61.66 -26.72
N MET A 280 -13.95 61.51 -27.15
CA MET A 280 -14.89 60.56 -26.57
C MET A 280 -14.56 59.12 -26.88
N ALA A 281 -14.10 58.81 -28.10
CA ALA A 281 -13.66 57.47 -28.49
C ALA A 281 -12.40 57.05 -27.72
N GLU A 282 -11.42 57.93 -27.58
CA GLU A 282 -10.18 57.66 -26.85
C GLU A 282 -10.43 57.41 -25.34
N ARG A 283 -11.30 58.18 -24.70
CA ARG A 283 -11.73 57.95 -23.29
C ARG A 283 -12.49 56.63 -23.11
N ALA A 284 -13.37 56.30 -24.03
CA ALA A 284 -14.11 55.04 -24.01
C ALA A 284 -13.18 53.83 -24.24
N GLU A 285 -12.19 53.97 -25.12
CA GLU A 285 -11.20 52.94 -25.43
C GLU A 285 -10.26 52.69 -24.24
N ASN A 286 -9.74 53.76 -23.61
CA ASN A 286 -8.88 53.66 -22.42
C ASN A 286 -9.59 53.08 -21.21
N SER A 287 -10.86 53.45 -20.94
CA SER A 287 -11.65 52.88 -19.84
C SER A 287 -12.01 51.40 -20.08
N GLY A 288 -12.38 51.07 -21.32
CA GLY A 288 -12.67 49.69 -21.71
C GLY A 288 -11.45 48.77 -21.69
N ALA A 289 -10.29 49.31 -22.08
CA ALA A 289 -9.03 48.56 -21.99
C ALA A 289 -8.62 48.25 -20.54
N ARG A 290 -8.86 49.17 -19.61
CA ARG A 290 -8.59 48.98 -18.17
C ARG A 290 -9.52 47.93 -17.55
N GLU A 291 -10.83 48.00 -17.85
CA GLU A 291 -11.83 47.02 -17.37
C GLU A 291 -11.50 45.60 -17.91
N ASN A 292 -11.15 45.49 -19.19
CA ASN A 292 -10.80 44.18 -19.78
C ASN A 292 -9.53 43.60 -19.15
N ARG A 293 -8.45 44.39 -18.98
CA ARG A 293 -7.23 43.91 -18.34
C ARG A 293 -7.47 43.43 -16.91
N LEU A 294 -8.37 44.07 -16.17
CA LEU A 294 -8.74 43.65 -14.82
C LEU A 294 -9.53 42.34 -14.85
N ALA A 295 -10.47 42.19 -15.80
CA ALA A 295 -11.24 40.96 -15.97
C ALA A 295 -10.36 39.78 -16.40
N GLU A 296 -9.43 40.00 -17.34
CA GLU A 296 -8.46 39.02 -17.80
C GLU A 296 -7.53 38.57 -16.65
N ARG A 297 -7.02 39.50 -15.84
CA ARG A 297 -6.20 39.16 -14.67
C ARG A 297 -6.97 38.31 -13.68
N ARG A 298 -8.22 38.66 -13.33
CA ARG A 298 -9.05 37.90 -12.43
C ARG A 298 -9.35 36.50 -12.95
N ALA A 299 -9.60 36.36 -14.25
CA ALA A 299 -9.81 35.07 -14.87
C ALA A 299 -8.54 34.20 -14.79
N THR A 300 -7.36 34.78 -15.13
CA THR A 300 -6.09 34.07 -15.06
C THR A 300 -5.73 33.65 -13.62
N GLU A 301 -5.97 34.53 -12.63
CA GLU A 301 -5.75 34.21 -11.21
C GLU A 301 -6.69 33.11 -10.72
N ALA A 302 -7.98 33.15 -11.10
CA ALA A 302 -8.97 32.14 -10.73
C ALA A 302 -8.67 30.78 -11.41
N ASP A 303 -8.25 30.78 -12.67
CA ASP A 303 -7.83 29.54 -13.38
C ASP A 303 -6.57 28.94 -12.76
N ALA A 304 -5.60 29.77 -12.36
CA ALA A 304 -4.40 29.30 -11.67
C ALA A 304 -4.75 28.70 -10.29
N ALA A 305 -5.62 29.35 -9.51
CA ALA A 305 -6.08 28.84 -8.23
C ALA A 305 -6.87 27.52 -8.38
N LEU A 306 -7.70 27.40 -9.44
CA LEU A 306 -8.42 26.18 -9.75
C LEU A 306 -7.43 25.04 -10.15
N ALA A 307 -6.41 25.34 -10.93
CA ALA A 307 -5.39 24.37 -11.31
C ALA A 307 -4.62 23.87 -10.08
N GLU A 308 -4.22 24.77 -9.19
CA GLU A 308 -3.55 24.41 -7.92
C GLU A 308 -4.46 23.56 -7.00
N ALA A 309 -5.73 23.96 -6.86
CA ALA A 309 -6.69 23.21 -6.06
C ALA A 309 -6.96 21.82 -6.65
N ARG A 310 -7.03 21.68 -7.99
CA ARG A 310 -7.12 20.36 -8.66
C ARG A 310 -5.90 19.50 -8.37
N GLU A 311 -4.71 20.06 -8.45
CA GLU A 311 -3.47 19.34 -8.16
C GLU A 311 -3.42 18.86 -6.70
N ARG A 312 -3.86 19.69 -5.75
CA ARG A 312 -3.98 19.30 -4.33
C ARG A 312 -4.94 18.13 -4.14
N VAL A 313 -6.13 18.19 -4.74
CA VAL A 313 -7.11 17.10 -4.65
C VAL A 313 -6.59 15.84 -5.34
N GLU A 314 -5.92 15.96 -6.49
CA GLU A 314 -5.38 14.78 -7.20
C GLU A 314 -4.32 14.04 -6.39
N ARG A 315 -3.53 14.77 -5.58
CA ARG A 315 -2.57 14.18 -4.62
C ARG A 315 -3.25 13.42 -3.48
N VAL A 316 -4.49 13.78 -3.14
CA VAL A 316 -5.19 13.34 -1.90
C VAL A 316 -6.41 12.46 -2.20
N ARG A 317 -6.82 12.34 -3.46
CA ARG A 317 -8.10 11.76 -3.86
C ARG A 317 -8.21 10.27 -3.55
N ALA A 318 -9.25 9.90 -2.77
CA ALA A 318 -9.77 8.54 -2.73
C ALA A 318 -10.39 8.19 -4.10
N LEU A 319 -10.26 6.93 -4.51
CA LEU A 319 -10.82 6.46 -5.77
C LEU A 319 -12.35 6.35 -5.66
N ASP A 320 -13.06 7.14 -6.45
CA ASP A 320 -14.46 6.86 -6.76
C ASP A 320 -14.49 6.02 -8.06
N ILE A 321 -14.78 4.72 -7.92
CA ILE A 321 -14.75 3.77 -9.03
C ILE A 321 -16.18 3.32 -9.32
N PRO A 322 -16.86 3.91 -10.31
CA PRO A 322 -18.11 3.35 -10.79
C PRO A 322 -17.81 2.01 -11.48
N LEU A 323 -18.23 0.91 -10.84
CA LEU A 323 -18.07 -0.44 -11.36
C LEU A 323 -19.31 -0.83 -12.18
N PRO A 324 -19.14 -1.63 -13.26
CA PRO A 324 -20.27 -2.24 -13.94
C PRO A 324 -20.94 -3.26 -13.01
N THR A 325 -22.26 -3.41 -13.13
CA THR A 325 -23.00 -4.43 -12.37
C THR A 325 -22.64 -5.83 -12.84
N THR A 326 -22.51 -6.76 -11.90
CA THR A 326 -22.28 -8.19 -12.19
C THR A 326 -23.56 -8.90 -12.68
N GLY A 327 -24.73 -8.29 -12.47
CA GLY A 327 -26.02 -8.91 -12.74
C GLY A 327 -26.30 -10.15 -11.89
N LEU A 328 -25.62 -10.29 -10.73
CA LEU A 328 -25.81 -11.41 -9.81
C LEU A 328 -27.12 -11.24 -9.05
N ALA A 329 -28.07 -12.15 -9.30
CA ALA A 329 -29.33 -12.17 -8.56
C ALA A 329 -29.12 -12.63 -7.11
N ALA A 330 -29.83 -12.00 -6.16
CA ALA A 330 -29.84 -12.42 -4.78
C ALA A 330 -30.31 -13.87 -4.64
N GLY A 331 -29.61 -14.63 -3.80
CA GLY A 331 -29.92 -16.04 -3.56
C GLY A 331 -29.46 -17.02 -4.65
N ARG A 332 -28.91 -16.55 -5.78
CA ARG A 332 -28.33 -17.43 -6.81
C ARG A 332 -27.06 -18.09 -6.27
N THR A 333 -26.98 -19.42 -6.37
CA THR A 333 -25.78 -20.17 -6.01
C THR A 333 -24.64 -19.82 -6.98
N VAL A 334 -23.49 -19.39 -6.45
CA VAL A 334 -22.28 -19.07 -7.23
C VAL A 334 -21.18 -20.11 -7.07
N LEU A 335 -21.18 -20.82 -5.94
CA LEU A 335 -20.25 -21.90 -5.63
C LEU A 335 -20.93 -22.90 -4.68
N ALA A 336 -20.76 -24.20 -4.92
CA ALA A 336 -21.14 -25.23 -3.97
C ALA A 336 -20.02 -26.28 -3.86
N MET A 337 -19.60 -26.56 -2.64
CA MET A 337 -18.65 -27.60 -2.28
C MET A 337 -19.35 -28.61 -1.39
N VAL A 338 -19.22 -29.91 -1.68
CA VAL A 338 -19.81 -30.99 -0.88
C VAL A 338 -18.72 -31.99 -0.57
N GLU A 339 -18.36 -32.10 0.72
CA GLU A 339 -17.32 -32.99 1.23
C GLU A 339 -16.01 -32.92 0.41
N ALA A 340 -15.71 -31.72 -0.11
CA ALA A 340 -14.55 -31.52 -0.97
C ALA A 340 -13.26 -31.53 -0.16
N ALA A 341 -12.35 -32.43 -0.53
CA ALA A 341 -11.03 -32.52 0.08
C ALA A 341 -9.94 -32.63 -0.97
N TRP A 342 -8.75 -32.22 -0.61
CA TRP A 342 -7.57 -32.38 -1.46
C TRP A 342 -6.40 -32.99 -0.67
N LEU A 343 -5.84 -34.04 -1.25
CA LEU A 343 -4.67 -34.74 -0.75
C LEU A 343 -3.47 -34.45 -1.65
N ALA A 344 -2.34 -34.17 -1.04
CA ALA A 344 -1.07 -34.06 -1.75
C ALA A 344 -0.65 -35.42 -2.35
N PRO A 345 0.28 -35.45 -3.32
CA PRO A 345 0.74 -36.68 -3.95
C PRO A 345 1.31 -37.72 -2.99
N ASP A 346 1.80 -37.27 -1.81
CA ASP A 346 2.30 -38.11 -0.73
C ASP A 346 1.17 -38.70 0.17
N GLY A 347 -0.10 -38.44 -0.16
CA GLY A 347 -1.26 -38.88 0.58
C GLY A 347 -1.65 -37.99 1.76
N ARG A 348 -0.87 -36.97 2.09
CA ARG A 348 -1.15 -36.05 3.18
C ARG A 348 -2.36 -35.17 2.83
N ARG A 349 -3.31 -35.08 3.72
CA ARG A 349 -4.46 -34.20 3.57
C ARG A 349 -4.02 -32.74 3.78
N ILE A 350 -4.29 -31.90 2.80
CA ILE A 350 -3.99 -30.46 2.87
C ILE A 350 -5.27 -29.68 3.18
N VAL A 351 -6.42 -30.09 2.61
CA VAL A 351 -7.72 -29.42 2.81
C VAL A 351 -8.83 -30.45 2.94
N GLY A 352 -9.77 -30.17 3.80
CA GLY A 352 -11.09 -30.78 3.87
C GLY A 352 -11.20 -32.03 4.75
N PRO A 353 -12.39 -32.66 4.73
CA PRO A 353 -13.53 -32.37 3.86
C PRO A 353 -14.24 -31.05 4.21
N VAL A 354 -14.50 -30.21 3.20
CA VAL A 354 -15.19 -28.93 3.36
C VAL A 354 -16.51 -28.97 2.59
N SER A 355 -17.60 -28.62 3.29
CA SER A 355 -18.92 -28.38 2.68
C SER A 355 -19.28 -26.91 2.85
N LEU A 356 -19.41 -26.21 1.73
CA LEU A 356 -19.66 -24.78 1.69
C LEU A 356 -20.58 -24.45 0.50
N LYS A 357 -21.61 -23.66 0.74
CA LYS A 357 -22.44 -23.08 -0.30
C LYS A 357 -22.37 -21.56 -0.21
N LEU A 358 -22.07 -20.93 -1.34
CA LEU A 358 -22.06 -19.48 -1.53
C LEU A 358 -23.21 -19.07 -2.42
N THR A 359 -23.92 -18.05 -1.99
CA THR A 359 -25.03 -17.46 -2.74
C THR A 359 -24.75 -15.97 -2.97
N GLY A 360 -25.24 -15.40 -4.04
CA GLY A 360 -25.00 -13.98 -4.33
C GLY A 360 -25.87 -13.05 -3.48
N PRO A 361 -25.35 -11.89 -3.10
CA PRO A 361 -23.98 -11.35 -3.17
C PRO A 361 -23.17 -11.57 -1.86
N GLU A 362 -23.13 -12.79 -1.35
CA GLU A 362 -22.47 -13.14 -0.07
C GLU A 362 -20.96 -12.83 -0.11
N ARG A 363 -20.43 -12.34 1.01
CA ARG A 363 -19.01 -12.02 1.20
C ARG A 363 -18.42 -12.86 2.32
N VAL A 364 -17.43 -13.67 2.00
CA VAL A 364 -16.86 -14.69 2.89
C VAL A 364 -15.36 -14.49 3.04
N ALA A 365 -14.89 -14.44 4.29
CA ALA A 365 -13.47 -14.55 4.59
C ALA A 365 -13.10 -15.99 4.92
N VAL A 366 -11.99 -16.47 4.36
CA VAL A 366 -11.33 -17.72 4.76
C VAL A 366 -10.17 -17.36 5.66
N THR A 367 -10.22 -17.86 6.91
CA THR A 367 -9.23 -17.58 7.95
C THR A 367 -8.56 -18.86 8.42
N GLY A 368 -7.46 -18.77 9.14
CA GLY A 368 -6.71 -19.89 9.68
C GLY A 368 -5.20 -19.64 9.66
N PRO A 369 -4.40 -20.43 10.39
CA PRO A 369 -2.96 -20.27 10.47
C PRO A 369 -2.27 -20.50 9.11
N ASN A 370 -1.01 -20.08 9.01
CA ASN A 370 -0.20 -20.40 7.85
C ASN A 370 -0.05 -21.92 7.70
N GLY A 371 -0.10 -22.41 6.47
CA GLY A 371 -0.06 -23.86 6.19
C GLY A 371 -1.40 -24.61 6.37
N ALA A 372 -2.49 -23.96 6.82
CA ALA A 372 -3.81 -24.60 6.95
C ALA A 372 -4.51 -24.95 5.62
N GLY A 373 -3.87 -24.68 4.47
CA GLY A 373 -4.43 -25.00 3.16
C GLY A 373 -5.34 -23.92 2.55
N LYS A 374 -5.28 -22.68 3.05
CA LYS A 374 -6.12 -21.55 2.56
C LYS A 374 -6.01 -21.38 1.04
N THR A 375 -4.83 -21.23 0.50
CA THR A 375 -4.58 -21.10 -0.95
C THR A 375 -5.05 -22.34 -1.72
N THR A 376 -4.87 -23.54 -1.16
CA THR A 376 -5.35 -24.78 -1.78
C THR A 376 -6.89 -24.80 -1.86
N LEU A 377 -7.57 -24.36 -0.80
CA LEU A 377 -9.02 -24.21 -0.82
C LEU A 377 -9.47 -23.19 -1.88
N LEU A 378 -8.80 -22.05 -1.99
CA LEU A 378 -9.11 -21.06 -3.04
C LEU A 378 -8.88 -21.64 -4.44
N LYS A 379 -7.82 -22.45 -4.66
CA LYS A 379 -7.59 -23.17 -5.93
C LYS A 379 -8.71 -24.13 -6.27
N LEU A 380 -9.22 -24.86 -5.28
CA LEU A 380 -10.39 -25.73 -5.45
C LEU A 380 -11.63 -24.91 -5.81
N MET A 381 -11.88 -23.77 -5.16
CA MET A 381 -13.00 -22.89 -5.47
C MET A 381 -12.90 -22.28 -6.87
N ALA A 382 -11.69 -21.86 -7.26
CA ALA A 382 -11.42 -21.23 -8.56
C ALA A 382 -11.38 -22.22 -9.75
N GLY A 383 -11.25 -23.52 -9.49
CA GLY A 383 -11.08 -24.55 -10.54
C GLY A 383 -9.63 -24.73 -10.99
N GLY A 384 -8.68 -24.17 -10.28
CA GLY A 384 -7.24 -24.41 -10.50
C GLY A 384 -6.75 -25.76 -9.99
N LEU A 385 -7.54 -26.43 -9.14
CA LEU A 385 -7.36 -27.80 -8.66
C LEU A 385 -8.70 -28.52 -8.66
N GLU A 386 -8.68 -29.81 -8.97
CA GLU A 386 -9.84 -30.69 -8.79
C GLU A 386 -9.77 -31.36 -7.39
N PRO A 387 -10.90 -31.54 -6.70
CA PRO A 387 -10.93 -32.20 -5.42
C PRO A 387 -10.56 -33.67 -5.55
N THR A 388 -9.79 -34.21 -4.62
CA THR A 388 -9.45 -35.65 -4.54
C THR A 388 -10.69 -36.46 -4.13
N THR A 389 -11.52 -35.90 -3.25
CA THR A 389 -12.81 -36.47 -2.83
C THR A 389 -13.85 -35.36 -2.76
N GLY A 390 -15.13 -35.76 -2.82
CA GLY A 390 -16.25 -34.82 -2.88
C GLY A 390 -16.41 -34.16 -4.22
N ARG A 391 -17.08 -33.00 -4.27
CA ARG A 391 -17.31 -32.26 -5.51
C ARG A 391 -17.34 -30.76 -5.30
N VAL A 392 -17.00 -30.00 -6.35
CA VAL A 392 -17.06 -28.54 -6.40
C VAL A 392 -17.83 -28.12 -7.64
N GLU A 393 -18.95 -27.43 -7.46
CA GLU A 393 -19.79 -26.90 -8.53
C GLU A 393 -19.61 -25.38 -8.62
N ARG A 394 -19.39 -24.85 -9.85
CA ARG A 394 -19.08 -23.43 -10.14
C ARG A 394 -20.07 -22.89 -11.18
N PRO A 395 -21.35 -22.69 -10.79
CA PRO A 395 -22.41 -22.31 -11.75
C PRO A 395 -22.35 -20.84 -12.20
N ALA A 396 -21.45 -20.05 -11.65
CA ALA A 396 -21.28 -18.63 -11.98
C ALA A 396 -19.88 -18.33 -12.53
N PRO A 397 -19.75 -17.33 -13.45
CA PRO A 397 -18.43 -16.84 -13.85
C PRO A 397 -17.64 -16.36 -12.65
N SER A 398 -16.42 -16.85 -12.51
CA SER A 398 -15.52 -16.48 -11.40
C SER A 398 -14.19 -15.96 -11.92
N ALA A 399 -13.55 -15.11 -11.12
CA ALA A 399 -12.17 -14.71 -11.32
C ALA A 399 -11.39 -14.91 -10.01
N TRP A 400 -10.15 -15.35 -10.16
CA TRP A 400 -9.23 -15.53 -9.06
C TRP A 400 -7.99 -14.65 -9.26
N LEU A 401 -7.70 -13.87 -8.25
CA LEU A 401 -6.46 -13.12 -8.12
C LEU A 401 -5.67 -13.74 -6.96
N ASP A 402 -4.63 -14.45 -7.34
CA ASP A 402 -3.67 -15.01 -6.41
C ASP A 402 -2.72 -13.93 -5.86
N GLN A 403 -1.93 -14.27 -4.89
CA GLN A 403 -1.00 -13.35 -4.23
C GLN A 403 -0.02 -12.69 -5.21
N GLU A 404 0.40 -13.39 -6.27
CA GLU A 404 1.32 -12.87 -7.30
C GLU A 404 0.59 -12.22 -8.49
N THR A 405 -0.74 -12.32 -8.52
CA THR A 405 -1.57 -11.85 -9.64
C THR A 405 -1.13 -12.45 -10.98
N THR A 406 -0.95 -13.78 -11.01
CA THR A 406 -0.44 -14.54 -12.18
C THR A 406 -1.33 -14.42 -13.42
N LEU A 407 -2.54 -13.90 -13.28
CA LEU A 407 -3.42 -13.50 -14.38
C LEU A 407 -2.74 -12.51 -15.35
N LEU A 408 -1.85 -11.66 -14.84
CA LEU A 408 -1.07 -10.69 -15.60
C LEU A 408 0.30 -11.28 -15.97
N ARG A 409 0.70 -11.16 -17.23
CA ARG A 409 2.00 -11.65 -17.71
C ARG A 409 3.08 -10.59 -17.47
N PRO A 410 4.27 -10.97 -16.98
CA PRO A 410 5.32 -10.00 -16.65
C PRO A 410 5.83 -9.18 -17.85
N ASP A 411 5.76 -9.74 -19.04
CA ASP A 411 6.30 -9.19 -20.30
C ASP A 411 5.32 -8.26 -21.05
N GLU A 412 4.04 -8.26 -20.67
CA GLU A 412 3.03 -7.39 -21.28
C GLU A 412 2.93 -6.04 -20.57
N THR A 413 2.44 -5.02 -21.26
CA THR A 413 2.04 -3.76 -20.64
C THR A 413 0.68 -3.89 -19.95
N VAL A 414 0.39 -3.00 -18.98
CA VAL A 414 -0.90 -3.01 -18.27
C VAL A 414 -2.09 -2.91 -19.24
N ILE A 415 -1.96 -2.09 -20.30
CA ILE A 415 -3.03 -1.94 -21.28
C ILE A 415 -3.17 -3.17 -22.20
N GLU A 416 -2.06 -3.84 -22.52
CA GLU A 416 -2.09 -5.10 -23.26
C GLU A 416 -2.77 -6.21 -22.45
N ALA A 417 -2.41 -6.33 -21.15
CA ALA A 417 -3.07 -7.23 -20.21
C ALA A 417 -4.57 -6.97 -20.16
N TYR A 418 -4.97 -5.70 -20.02
CA TYR A 418 -6.38 -5.34 -20.00
C TYR A 418 -7.12 -5.76 -21.28
N ARG A 419 -6.55 -5.46 -22.46
CA ARG A 419 -7.16 -5.79 -23.76
C ARG A 419 -7.19 -7.29 -24.04
N ARG A 420 -6.19 -8.04 -23.59
CA ARG A 420 -6.16 -9.51 -23.68
C ARG A 420 -7.31 -10.14 -22.87
N LEU A 421 -7.54 -9.61 -21.67
CA LEU A 421 -8.58 -10.10 -20.77
C LEU A 421 -9.98 -9.57 -21.14
N ASN A 422 -10.06 -8.45 -21.86
CA ASN A 422 -11.28 -7.79 -22.29
C ASN A 422 -11.22 -7.46 -23.79
N PRO A 423 -11.27 -8.47 -24.68
CA PRO A 423 -11.06 -8.28 -26.11
C PRO A 423 -12.11 -7.40 -26.81
N GLU A 424 -13.29 -7.26 -26.21
CA GLU A 424 -14.38 -6.40 -26.72
C GLU A 424 -14.17 -4.91 -26.37
N ALA A 425 -13.19 -4.59 -25.50
CA ALA A 425 -12.96 -3.22 -25.06
C ALA A 425 -12.26 -2.37 -26.12
N THR A 426 -12.83 -1.19 -26.40
CA THR A 426 -12.14 -0.20 -27.24
C THR A 426 -10.90 0.35 -26.53
N PRO A 427 -9.90 0.88 -27.26
CA PRO A 427 -8.72 1.50 -26.62
C PRO A 427 -9.09 2.59 -25.60
N ASN A 428 -10.07 3.43 -25.90
CA ASN A 428 -10.52 4.48 -24.98
C ASN A 428 -11.20 3.89 -23.73
N ALA A 429 -11.99 2.83 -23.87
CA ALA A 429 -12.60 2.14 -22.73
C ALA A 429 -11.55 1.50 -21.84
N ALA A 430 -10.50 0.90 -22.41
CA ALA A 430 -9.39 0.32 -21.69
C ALA A 430 -8.62 1.40 -20.88
N HIS A 431 -8.27 2.52 -21.49
CA HIS A 431 -7.63 3.64 -20.78
C HIS A 431 -8.53 4.22 -19.69
N ALA A 432 -9.83 4.37 -19.93
CA ALA A 432 -10.78 4.87 -18.94
C ALA A 432 -10.91 3.90 -17.74
N ALA A 433 -10.96 2.59 -18.00
CA ALA A 433 -11.00 1.56 -16.98
C ALA A 433 -9.74 1.56 -16.12
N LEU A 434 -8.57 1.57 -16.75
CA LEU A 434 -7.27 1.59 -16.08
C LEU A 434 -7.05 2.90 -15.29
N ALA A 435 -7.51 4.03 -15.80
CA ALA A 435 -7.41 5.32 -15.11
C ALA A 435 -8.18 5.34 -13.79
N ARG A 436 -9.29 4.59 -13.67
CA ARG A 436 -10.05 4.41 -12.42
C ARG A 436 -9.22 3.72 -11.34
N PHE A 437 -8.29 2.85 -11.73
CA PHE A 437 -7.36 2.15 -10.84
C PHE A 437 -5.97 2.82 -10.80
N LEU A 438 -5.88 4.13 -11.11
CA LEU A 438 -4.68 4.97 -11.08
C LEU A 438 -3.62 4.67 -12.16
N PHE A 439 -3.97 3.93 -13.21
CA PHE A 439 -3.11 3.76 -14.38
C PHE A 439 -3.48 4.77 -15.46
N ARG A 440 -3.05 6.04 -15.28
CA ARG A 440 -3.34 7.14 -16.20
C ARG A 440 -2.18 7.36 -17.18
N ASN A 441 -2.49 7.76 -18.41
CA ASN A 441 -1.52 8.15 -19.44
C ASN A 441 -0.40 7.10 -19.60
N THR A 442 0.84 7.50 -19.33
CA THR A 442 2.04 6.66 -19.45
C THR A 442 2.07 5.50 -18.47
N ALA A 443 1.37 5.58 -17.33
CA ALA A 443 1.32 4.49 -16.37
C ALA A 443 0.66 3.21 -16.92
N ALA A 444 -0.30 3.34 -17.85
CA ALA A 444 -0.93 2.21 -18.52
C ALA A 444 0.03 1.49 -19.51
N GLN A 445 1.10 2.16 -19.93
CA GLN A 445 2.11 1.60 -20.83
C GLN A 445 3.27 0.92 -20.08
N ARG A 446 3.29 0.98 -18.75
CA ARG A 446 4.32 0.30 -17.95
C ARG A 446 4.17 -1.22 -18.08
N THR A 447 5.32 -1.90 -18.17
CA THR A 447 5.37 -3.37 -18.20
C THR A 447 4.96 -3.94 -16.83
N VAL A 448 4.12 -4.97 -16.83
CA VAL A 448 3.60 -5.60 -15.60
C VAL A 448 4.75 -6.04 -14.67
N GLY A 449 5.84 -6.58 -15.22
CA GLY A 449 7.01 -7.01 -14.45
C GLY A 449 7.69 -5.89 -13.65
N THR A 450 7.49 -4.62 -14.04
CA THR A 450 8.07 -3.44 -13.33
C THR A 450 7.14 -2.88 -12.25
N LEU A 451 5.95 -3.44 -12.11
CA LEU A 451 4.98 -2.98 -11.13
C LEU A 451 5.31 -3.51 -9.73
N SER A 452 5.07 -2.69 -8.72
CA SER A 452 5.02 -3.18 -7.33
C SER A 452 3.87 -4.16 -7.14
N GLY A 453 3.90 -5.00 -6.09
CA GLY A 453 2.82 -5.94 -5.80
C GLY A 453 1.45 -5.26 -5.72
N GLY A 454 1.38 -4.10 -5.07
CA GLY A 454 0.14 -3.31 -4.96
C GLY A 454 -0.34 -2.72 -6.29
N GLU A 455 0.57 -2.25 -7.14
CA GLU A 455 0.23 -1.81 -8.49
C GLU A 455 -0.28 -2.98 -9.33
N ARG A 456 0.35 -4.15 -9.20
CA ARG A 456 -0.04 -5.37 -9.91
C ARG A 456 -1.44 -5.83 -9.51
N LEU A 457 -1.76 -5.86 -8.21
CA LEU A 457 -3.11 -6.18 -7.74
C LEU A 457 -4.15 -5.19 -8.29
N ARG A 458 -3.87 -3.87 -8.23
CA ARG A 458 -4.78 -2.86 -8.80
C ARG A 458 -4.99 -3.04 -10.30
N ALA A 459 -3.95 -3.38 -11.06
CA ALA A 459 -4.06 -3.69 -12.48
C ALA A 459 -4.92 -4.95 -12.71
N GLY A 460 -4.73 -6.01 -11.91
CA GLY A 460 -5.54 -7.22 -11.94
C GLY A 460 -7.02 -6.94 -11.65
N LEU A 461 -7.31 -6.18 -10.59
CA LEU A 461 -8.67 -5.76 -10.25
C LEU A 461 -9.30 -4.93 -11.38
N ALA A 462 -8.54 -3.97 -11.96
CA ALA A 462 -9.01 -3.21 -13.12
C ALA A 462 -9.42 -4.12 -14.28
N CYS A 463 -8.56 -5.08 -14.63
CA CYS A 463 -8.81 -6.02 -15.73
C CYS A 463 -10.05 -6.89 -15.48
N VAL A 464 -10.28 -7.30 -14.24
CA VAL A 464 -11.35 -8.25 -13.89
C VAL A 464 -12.68 -7.53 -13.63
N MET A 465 -12.67 -6.40 -12.90
CA MET A 465 -13.89 -5.76 -12.40
C MET A 465 -14.54 -4.79 -13.40
N THR A 466 -13.79 -4.29 -14.39
CA THR A 466 -14.27 -3.23 -15.30
C THR A 466 -14.57 -3.71 -16.72
N GLY A 467 -14.45 -5.01 -16.99
CA GLY A 467 -14.84 -5.62 -18.26
C GLY A 467 -16.34 -5.53 -18.52
N ALA A 468 -16.73 -5.72 -19.79
CA ALA A 468 -18.15 -5.73 -20.22
C ALA A 468 -18.99 -6.82 -19.51
N ARG A 469 -18.35 -7.89 -19.09
CA ARG A 469 -18.96 -9.00 -18.34
C ARG A 469 -18.13 -9.31 -17.12
N PRO A 470 -18.29 -8.52 -16.02
CA PRO A 470 -17.54 -8.77 -14.80
C PRO A 470 -17.92 -10.13 -14.20
N PRO A 471 -16.99 -10.81 -13.49
CA PRO A 471 -17.29 -12.08 -12.84
C PRO A 471 -18.38 -11.88 -11.79
N GLN A 472 -19.14 -12.94 -11.49
CA GLN A 472 -20.14 -12.94 -10.43
C GLN A 472 -19.58 -13.39 -9.09
N LEU A 473 -18.42 -14.08 -9.10
CA LEU A 473 -17.64 -14.47 -7.93
C LEU A 473 -16.19 -13.99 -8.10
N LEU A 474 -15.71 -13.21 -7.16
CA LEU A 474 -14.32 -12.80 -7.06
C LEU A 474 -13.64 -13.54 -5.91
N ILE A 475 -12.49 -14.13 -6.18
CA ILE A 475 -11.68 -14.87 -5.22
C ILE A 475 -10.34 -14.16 -5.08
N LEU A 476 -9.97 -13.77 -3.85
CA LEU A 476 -8.74 -13.03 -3.55
C LEU A 476 -7.90 -13.76 -2.52
N ASP A 477 -6.60 -13.92 -2.80
CA ASP A 477 -5.64 -14.53 -1.88
C ASP A 477 -4.67 -13.49 -1.34
N GLU A 478 -4.79 -13.14 -0.05
CA GLU A 478 -3.98 -12.15 0.67
C GLU A 478 -3.80 -10.82 -0.10
N PRO A 479 -4.89 -10.15 -0.52
CA PRO A 479 -4.81 -8.96 -1.37
C PRO A 479 -4.22 -7.74 -0.65
N THR A 480 -4.08 -7.78 0.67
CA THR A 480 -3.53 -6.69 1.47
C THR A 480 -2.01 -6.68 1.53
N ASN A 481 -1.36 -7.80 1.17
CA ASN A 481 0.09 -7.90 1.21
C ASN A 481 0.74 -6.94 0.19
N HIS A 482 1.78 -6.23 0.61
CA HIS A 482 2.54 -5.28 -0.20
C HIS A 482 1.76 -4.04 -0.69
N LEU A 483 0.53 -3.79 -0.18
CA LEU A 483 -0.21 -2.56 -0.45
C LEU A 483 0.26 -1.45 0.49
N ASP A 484 0.55 -0.27 -0.06
CA ASP A 484 0.61 0.93 0.76
C ASP A 484 -0.81 1.38 1.19
N LEU A 485 -0.90 2.23 2.21
CA LEU A 485 -2.18 2.65 2.79
C LEU A 485 -3.12 3.30 1.76
N ASP A 486 -2.59 4.03 0.78
CA ASP A 486 -3.38 4.64 -0.29
C ASP A 486 -3.95 3.58 -1.24
N SER A 487 -3.11 2.61 -1.63
CA SER A 487 -3.53 1.49 -2.49
C SER A 487 -4.54 0.59 -1.77
N LEU A 488 -4.34 0.37 -0.46
CA LEU A 488 -5.26 -0.39 0.37
C LEU A 488 -6.65 0.27 0.43
N ALA A 489 -6.70 1.59 0.72
CA ALA A 489 -7.95 2.34 0.73
C ALA A 489 -8.67 2.31 -0.64
N ALA A 490 -7.91 2.35 -1.73
CA ALA A 490 -8.44 2.23 -3.08
C ALA A 490 -9.09 0.87 -3.35
N VAL A 491 -8.42 -0.22 -2.95
CA VAL A 491 -8.94 -1.59 -3.08
C VAL A 491 -10.16 -1.79 -2.20
N GLU A 492 -10.15 -1.31 -0.97
CA GLU A 492 -11.31 -1.32 -0.07
C GLU A 492 -12.53 -0.65 -0.69
N THR A 493 -12.34 0.56 -1.24
CA THR A 493 -13.43 1.31 -1.89
C THR A 493 -13.98 0.55 -3.10
N ALA A 494 -13.11 -0.02 -3.93
CA ALA A 494 -13.53 -0.80 -5.10
C ALA A 494 -14.31 -2.06 -4.69
N LEU A 495 -13.79 -2.82 -3.71
CA LEU A 495 -14.44 -4.04 -3.24
C LEU A 495 -15.72 -3.76 -2.47
N ALA A 496 -15.80 -2.67 -1.69
CA ALA A 496 -17.03 -2.25 -1.00
C ALA A 496 -18.15 -1.92 -1.99
N ALA A 497 -17.82 -1.26 -3.12
CA ALA A 497 -18.78 -0.94 -4.19
C ALA A 497 -19.14 -2.14 -5.09
N TRP A 498 -18.43 -3.25 -4.97
CA TRP A 498 -18.66 -4.46 -5.78
C TRP A 498 -19.97 -5.15 -5.41
N ASP A 499 -20.84 -5.44 -6.39
CA ASP A 499 -22.16 -6.06 -6.21
C ASP A 499 -22.18 -7.59 -6.39
N GLY A 500 -21.02 -8.20 -6.63
CA GLY A 500 -20.85 -9.65 -6.76
C GLY A 500 -20.55 -10.36 -5.44
N ALA A 501 -20.48 -11.69 -5.49
CA ALA A 501 -20.03 -12.51 -4.39
C ALA A 501 -18.50 -12.45 -4.25
N LEU A 502 -18.01 -12.47 -3.02
CA LEU A 502 -16.59 -12.34 -2.70
C LEU A 502 -16.12 -13.45 -1.75
N VAL A 503 -15.01 -14.08 -2.10
CA VAL A 503 -14.23 -14.92 -1.18
C VAL A 503 -12.85 -14.30 -1.03
N VAL A 504 -12.39 -14.09 0.19
CA VAL A 504 -11.09 -13.50 0.46
C VAL A 504 -10.35 -14.23 1.57
N VAL A 505 -9.06 -14.43 1.38
CA VAL A 505 -8.11 -14.76 2.46
C VAL A 505 -7.43 -13.46 2.85
N SER A 506 -7.53 -13.08 4.11
CA SER A 506 -6.76 -11.95 4.68
C SER A 506 -6.67 -12.06 6.18
N HIS A 507 -5.58 -11.54 6.73
CA HIS A 507 -5.33 -11.38 8.16
C HIS A 507 -5.54 -9.92 8.65
N ASP A 508 -5.97 -9.02 7.76
CA ASP A 508 -6.26 -7.61 8.08
C ASP A 508 -7.74 -7.45 8.45
N GLU A 509 -8.03 -7.33 9.74
CA GLU A 509 -9.40 -7.19 10.26
C GLU A 509 -10.07 -5.88 9.81
N ASP A 510 -9.32 -4.79 9.69
CA ASP A 510 -9.85 -3.52 9.20
C ASP A 510 -10.28 -3.63 7.73
N PHE A 511 -9.46 -4.31 6.92
CA PHE A 511 -9.78 -4.60 5.53
C PHE A 511 -11.04 -5.46 5.41
N LEU A 512 -11.13 -6.55 6.18
CA LEU A 512 -12.30 -7.42 6.18
C LEU A 512 -13.58 -6.68 6.59
N ALA A 513 -13.48 -5.78 7.57
CA ALA A 513 -14.60 -4.92 7.98
C ALA A 513 -14.97 -3.91 6.88
N ALA A 514 -13.97 -3.25 6.26
CA ALA A 514 -14.20 -2.25 5.22
C ALA A 514 -14.88 -2.82 3.98
N ILE A 515 -14.55 -4.05 3.58
CA ILE A 515 -15.17 -4.74 2.44
C ILE A 515 -16.48 -5.45 2.80
N GLY A 516 -16.96 -5.37 4.05
CA GLY A 516 -18.26 -5.88 4.47
C GLY A 516 -18.37 -7.40 4.51
N ILE A 517 -17.38 -8.10 5.09
CA ILE A 517 -17.44 -9.55 5.28
C ILE A 517 -18.59 -9.93 6.22
N GLY A 518 -19.52 -10.75 5.73
CA GLY A 518 -20.68 -11.23 6.50
C GLY A 518 -20.50 -12.62 7.12
N ARG A 519 -19.56 -13.44 6.62
CA ARG A 519 -19.32 -14.81 7.07
C ARG A 519 -17.85 -15.16 7.07
N ARG A 520 -17.43 -15.98 8.05
CA ARG A 520 -16.05 -16.49 8.13
C ARG A 520 -16.06 -18.01 8.07
N VAL A 521 -15.07 -18.56 7.37
CA VAL A 521 -14.76 -19.98 7.29
C VAL A 521 -13.36 -20.17 7.84
N GLU A 522 -13.27 -20.80 8.99
CA GLU A 522 -12.01 -21.07 9.66
C GLU A 522 -11.45 -22.42 9.21
N LEU A 523 -10.25 -22.44 8.67
CA LEU A 523 -9.49 -23.65 8.38
C LEU A 523 -8.56 -23.99 9.53
N ARG A 524 -8.55 -25.28 9.91
CA ARG A 524 -7.65 -25.83 10.92
C ARG A 524 -6.58 -26.69 10.27
N PRO A 525 -5.33 -26.70 10.77
CA PRO A 525 -4.31 -27.60 10.27
C PRO A 525 -4.74 -29.04 10.35
N GLY A 526 -4.67 -29.80 9.25
CA GLY A 526 -5.00 -31.23 9.21
C GLY A 526 -6.50 -31.55 9.31
N GLY A 527 -7.37 -30.52 9.25
CA GLY A 527 -8.83 -30.67 9.28
C GLY A 527 -9.46 -30.84 7.93
#